data_cd9b6bd039b44c914191d2a99c394379
#
_entry.id   cd9b6bd039b44c914191d2a99c394379
#
_cell.length_a   1.000
_cell.length_b   1.000
_cell.length_c   1.000
_cell.angle_alpha   90.00
_cell.angle_beta   90.00
_cell.angle_gamma   90.00
#
_symmetry.space_group_name_H-M   'P 1'
#
loop_
_entity.id
_entity.type
_entity.pdbx_description
1 polymer ?
#
loop_
_entity_poly.entity_id
_entity_poly.type
_entity_poly.pdbx_seq_one_letter_code
_entity_poly.pdbx_strand_id
1 'polypeptide(L)'
;MKFTTLTFIVATFICTISCSSDKKVSMELPMINLAKDYSNEKKNIHEIADVEYIPLETTDESILRGGWVSMSNEYIVIKDKDICFFDRKTGKYLWKFNRTGNSSEEYPMFNYLAVDFRSEECYIYTPIGNKVYVYTYHGDFKRVFALEVGKEFRLSIINDYNQDFLIGYNGFSYRKDPTLLDSHPYYLISKKDGKVSPLPLTVKRPINKKVKPTGDDGYMDSSMIICEMINLLVNENEAFIGDFALDTLYTVQDYKLTPVAVQSPSVFSGDIPLVLSADLFTDTYMGFYAIKLDADNAWKSITEAPYLYWNRKTGEVHRYELYDSNILTEKVYNPWMHNTNLNRNYGVTRLRAEFLVEQYEAGNLQGELKEIASKMDMEDNYVLVLCKFK
;
A
#
# COMPACT_ATOMS: atom_id res chain seq x y z
N MET A 1 63.68 48.51 -53.82
CA MET A 1 62.80 48.44 -52.64
C MET A 1 61.41 48.09 -53.12
N LYS A 2 61.03 46.84 -53.00
CA LYS A 2 59.70 46.35 -53.40
C LYS A 2 58.86 46.17 -52.12
N PHE A 3 57.76 46.90 -51.97
CA PHE A 3 56.78 46.73 -50.92
C PHE A 3 55.79 45.68 -51.37
N THR A 4 55.70 44.58 -50.58
CA THR A 4 54.72 43.55 -50.77
C THR A 4 53.56 43.81 -49.78
N THR A 5 52.43 44.10 -50.35
CA THR A 5 51.16 44.32 -49.59
C THR A 5 50.59 42.97 -49.22
N LEU A 6 50.43 42.72 -47.93
CA LEU A 6 49.81 41.51 -47.39
C LEU A 6 48.31 41.78 -47.14
N THR A 7 47.47 41.17 -47.95
CA THR A 7 46.01 41.28 -47.81
C THR A 7 45.50 40.25 -46.78
N PHE A 8 44.98 40.74 -45.66
CA PHE A 8 44.33 39.91 -44.67
C PHE A 8 42.84 39.64 -45.06
N ILE A 9 42.51 38.41 -45.36
CA ILE A 9 41.12 37.96 -45.54
C ILE A 9 40.59 37.59 -44.18
N VAL A 10 39.63 38.37 -43.63
CA VAL A 10 38.86 38.05 -42.43
C VAL A 10 37.68 37.18 -42.85
N ALA A 11 37.77 35.91 -42.58
CA ALA A 11 36.63 34.99 -42.74
C ALA A 11 35.66 35.10 -41.52
N THR A 12 34.53 35.76 -41.75
CA THR A 12 33.48 35.87 -40.75
C THR A 12 32.72 34.55 -40.70
N PHE A 13 32.95 33.77 -39.63
CA PHE A 13 32.19 32.55 -39.34
C PHE A 13 30.84 32.98 -38.74
N ILE A 14 29.76 32.91 -39.53
CA ILE A 14 28.39 33.07 -39.04
C ILE A 14 27.98 31.75 -38.40
N CYS A 15 28.11 31.64 -37.08
CA CYS A 15 27.45 30.56 -36.31
C CYS A 15 25.96 30.77 -36.32
N THR A 16 25.25 30.05 -37.16
CA THR A 16 23.80 29.88 -37.03
C THR A 16 23.53 29.02 -35.81
N ILE A 17 23.16 29.66 -34.70
CA ILE A 17 22.61 28.98 -33.53
C ILE A 17 21.21 28.51 -33.95
N SER A 18 21.11 27.24 -34.34
CA SER A 18 19.86 26.55 -34.49
C SER A 18 19.31 26.31 -33.06
N CYS A 19 18.42 27.18 -32.61
CA CYS A 19 17.56 26.88 -31.48
C CYS A 19 16.64 25.72 -31.88
N SER A 20 17.06 24.51 -31.61
CA SER A 20 16.10 23.39 -31.51
C SER A 20 15.24 23.70 -30.30
N SER A 21 14.03 24.19 -30.55
CA SER A 21 12.95 24.17 -29.55
C SER A 21 12.68 22.72 -29.25
N ASP A 22 13.29 22.19 -28.18
CA ASP A 22 12.81 20.99 -27.54
C ASP A 22 11.33 21.22 -27.18
N LYS A 23 10.46 20.78 -28.07
CA LYS A 23 9.06 20.57 -27.71
C LYS A 23 9.11 19.56 -26.57
N LYS A 24 9.07 20.04 -25.31
CA LYS A 24 8.61 19.25 -24.19
C LYS A 24 7.22 18.76 -24.63
N VAL A 25 7.16 17.51 -25.09
CA VAL A 25 5.90 16.80 -25.21
C VAL A 25 5.42 16.72 -23.78
N SER A 26 4.50 17.58 -23.40
CA SER A 26 3.76 17.42 -22.16
C SER A 26 2.95 16.15 -22.35
N MET A 27 3.49 15.02 -21.91
CA MET A 27 2.72 13.79 -21.85
C MET A 27 1.57 14.08 -20.88
N GLU A 28 0.37 14.20 -21.40
CA GLU A 28 -0.82 14.33 -20.56
C GLU A 28 -0.89 13.09 -19.65
N LEU A 29 -1.06 13.32 -18.36
CA LEU A 29 -1.16 12.23 -17.41
C LEU A 29 -2.44 11.43 -17.68
N PRO A 30 -2.40 10.10 -17.55
CA PRO A 30 -3.60 9.27 -17.62
C PRO A 30 -4.67 9.78 -16.65
N MET A 31 -5.93 9.87 -17.14
CA MET A 31 -7.06 10.30 -16.33
C MET A 31 -7.87 9.08 -15.87
N ILE A 32 -8.04 8.94 -14.56
CA ILE A 32 -8.87 7.91 -13.93
C ILE A 32 -10.22 8.54 -13.59
N ASN A 33 -11.26 8.20 -14.36
CA ASN A 33 -12.59 8.76 -14.15
C ASN A 33 -13.40 7.91 -13.14
N LEU A 34 -13.43 8.36 -11.88
CA LEU A 34 -14.14 7.68 -10.80
C LEU A 34 -15.66 7.79 -10.87
N ALA A 35 -16.20 8.76 -11.62
CA ALA A 35 -17.63 8.96 -11.77
C ALA A 35 -18.22 8.20 -12.98
N LYS A 36 -17.36 7.59 -13.80
CA LYS A 36 -17.81 6.78 -14.92
C LYS A 36 -18.45 5.49 -14.40
N ASP A 37 -19.62 5.16 -14.94
CA ASP A 37 -20.23 3.85 -14.72
C ASP A 37 -19.51 2.81 -15.57
N TYR A 38 -18.64 2.05 -14.93
CA TYR A 38 -17.92 0.94 -15.57
C TYR A 38 -18.78 -0.32 -15.49
N SER A 39 -19.01 -0.96 -16.64
CA SER A 39 -19.71 -2.25 -16.69
C SER A 39 -18.94 -3.30 -15.90
N ASN A 40 -19.66 -4.11 -15.13
CA ASN A 40 -19.08 -5.26 -14.45
C ASN A 40 -18.65 -6.30 -15.49
N GLU A 41 -17.40 -6.72 -15.42
CA GLU A 41 -16.82 -7.79 -16.23
C GLU A 41 -16.44 -8.94 -15.30
N LYS A 42 -17.16 -10.07 -15.40
CA LYS A 42 -16.74 -11.29 -14.71
C LYS A 42 -15.46 -11.80 -15.33
N LYS A 43 -14.44 -12.00 -14.50
CA LYS A 43 -13.14 -12.44 -14.96
C LYS A 43 -12.52 -13.47 -14.02
N ASN A 44 -12.08 -14.59 -14.60
CA ASN A 44 -11.34 -15.57 -13.84
C ASN A 44 -9.96 -14.99 -13.50
N ILE A 45 -9.59 -15.04 -12.22
CA ILE A 45 -8.30 -14.52 -11.75
C ILE A 45 -7.13 -15.18 -12.50
N HIS A 46 -7.24 -16.46 -12.86
CA HIS A 46 -6.22 -17.20 -13.61
C HIS A 46 -5.96 -16.65 -15.03
N GLU A 47 -6.87 -15.84 -15.58
CA GLU A 47 -6.63 -15.19 -16.88
C GLU A 47 -5.64 -14.03 -16.77
N ILE A 48 -5.61 -13.33 -15.63
CA ILE A 48 -4.81 -12.12 -15.43
C ILE A 48 -3.66 -12.30 -14.44
N ALA A 49 -3.64 -13.41 -13.69
CA ALA A 49 -2.61 -13.72 -12.71
C ALA A 49 -2.29 -15.22 -12.68
N ASP A 50 -1.08 -15.54 -12.27
CA ASP A 50 -0.74 -16.89 -11.81
C ASP A 50 -1.11 -16.94 -10.32
N VAL A 51 -1.89 -17.95 -9.93
CA VAL A 51 -2.45 -18.09 -8.59
C VAL A 51 -1.76 -19.22 -7.85
N GLU A 52 -1.37 -18.95 -6.61
CA GLU A 52 -0.75 -19.89 -5.69
C GLU A 52 -1.54 -19.90 -4.37
N TYR A 53 -1.81 -21.06 -3.81
CA TYR A 53 -2.51 -21.22 -2.54
C TYR A 53 -1.54 -21.72 -1.48
N ILE A 54 -1.45 -21.02 -0.36
CA ILE A 54 -0.56 -21.37 0.73
C ILE A 54 -1.38 -21.54 2.00
N PRO A 55 -1.71 -22.76 2.39
CA PRO A 55 -2.32 -23.02 3.68
C PRO A 55 -1.31 -22.70 4.80
N LEU A 56 -1.68 -21.81 5.70
CA LEU A 56 -0.83 -21.49 6.85
C LEU A 56 -1.03 -22.54 7.94
N GLU A 57 0.07 -23.14 8.38
CA GLU A 57 0.04 -24.19 9.39
C GLU A 57 -0.56 -23.67 10.70
N THR A 58 -1.50 -24.45 11.27
CA THR A 58 -2.14 -24.19 12.55
C THR A 58 -1.48 -25.03 13.63
N THR A 59 -0.96 -24.37 14.64
CA THR A 59 -0.43 -24.97 15.87
C THR A 59 -0.90 -24.12 17.04
N ASP A 60 -0.77 -24.63 18.26
CA ASP A 60 -1.08 -23.85 19.47
C ASP A 60 -0.30 -22.51 19.52
N GLU A 61 0.86 -22.44 18.84
CA GLU A 61 1.72 -21.27 18.78
C GLU A 61 1.41 -20.34 17.61
N SER A 62 0.72 -20.80 16.57
CA SER A 62 0.53 -20.07 15.31
C SER A 62 -0.92 -19.71 14.98
N ILE A 63 -1.84 -19.79 15.94
CA ILE A 63 -3.24 -19.41 15.71
C ILE A 63 -3.32 -17.92 15.37
N LEU A 64 -3.88 -17.62 14.20
CA LEU A 64 -4.05 -16.27 13.67
C LEU A 64 -5.53 -15.86 13.72
N ARG A 65 -5.78 -14.61 14.11
CA ARG A 65 -7.11 -13.99 14.05
C ARG A 65 -7.30 -13.11 12.82
N GLY A 66 -6.22 -12.84 12.12
CA GLY A 66 -6.18 -11.96 10.96
C GLY A 66 -4.74 -11.51 10.67
N GLY A 67 -4.47 -10.22 10.82
CA GLY A 67 -3.12 -9.66 10.78
C GLY A 67 -2.71 -9.08 9.42
N TRP A 68 -1.58 -8.39 9.41
CA TRP A 68 -0.97 -7.79 8.23
C TRP A 68 0.09 -8.73 7.67
N VAL A 69 0.08 -8.93 6.36
CA VAL A 69 1.01 -9.84 5.67
C VAL A 69 2.17 -9.04 5.09
N SER A 70 3.39 -9.42 5.42
CA SER A 70 4.60 -9.04 4.68
C SER A 70 5.25 -10.31 4.14
N MET A 71 5.87 -10.26 2.97
CA MET A 71 6.36 -11.47 2.32
C MET A 71 7.61 -11.23 1.51
N SER A 72 8.54 -12.18 1.61
CA SER A 72 9.71 -12.32 0.73
C SER A 72 9.64 -13.64 -0.05
N ASN A 73 10.73 -14.00 -0.71
CA ASN A 73 10.86 -15.31 -1.36
C ASN A 73 11.04 -16.47 -0.37
N GLU A 74 11.37 -16.17 0.90
CA GLU A 74 11.70 -17.15 1.93
C GLU A 74 10.65 -17.19 3.05
N TYR A 75 10.09 -16.03 3.42
CA TYR A 75 9.23 -15.88 4.58
C TYR A 75 7.91 -15.21 4.26
N ILE A 76 6.86 -15.69 4.94
CA ILE A 76 5.62 -14.96 5.16
C ILE A 76 5.67 -14.48 6.61
N VAL A 77 5.51 -13.18 6.82
CA VAL A 77 5.49 -12.55 8.14
C VAL A 77 4.10 -12.01 8.39
N ILE A 78 3.44 -12.48 9.42
CA ILE A 78 2.10 -12.04 9.81
C ILE A 78 2.20 -11.25 11.11
N LYS A 79 1.83 -9.96 11.03
CA LYS A 79 1.62 -9.14 12.21
C LYS A 79 0.17 -9.30 12.69
N ASP A 80 -0.03 -10.07 13.72
CA ASP A 80 -1.30 -10.18 14.44
C ASP A 80 -1.08 -9.71 15.89
N LYS A 81 -1.42 -10.51 16.88
CA LYS A 81 -1.03 -10.29 18.29
C LYS A 81 0.49 -10.37 18.47
N ASP A 82 1.09 -11.31 17.78
CA ASP A 82 2.52 -11.55 17.72
C ASP A 82 3.03 -11.28 16.29
N ILE A 83 4.34 -11.32 16.08
CA ILE A 83 4.96 -11.34 14.76
C ILE A 83 5.30 -12.79 14.47
N CYS A 84 4.51 -13.43 13.61
CA CYS A 84 4.63 -14.83 13.26
C CYS A 84 5.33 -15.00 11.92
N PHE A 85 6.26 -15.93 11.85
CA PHE A 85 7.01 -16.27 10.64
C PHE A 85 6.60 -17.64 10.15
N PHE A 86 6.35 -17.72 8.84
CA PHE A 86 6.01 -18.95 8.14
C PHE A 86 6.94 -19.11 6.94
N ASP A 87 7.22 -20.36 6.58
CA ASP A 87 7.94 -20.68 5.34
C ASP A 87 7.10 -20.27 4.12
N ARG A 88 7.69 -19.51 3.21
CA ARG A 88 6.98 -18.94 2.06
C ARG A 88 6.42 -19.99 1.11
N LYS A 89 7.07 -21.14 0.96
CA LYS A 89 6.69 -22.17 -0.02
C LYS A 89 5.66 -23.14 0.53
N THR A 90 5.78 -23.46 1.81
CA THR A 90 4.98 -24.53 2.42
C THR A 90 3.89 -24.04 3.35
N GLY A 91 3.94 -22.77 3.76
CA GLY A 91 3.06 -22.24 4.80
C GLY A 91 3.34 -22.78 6.20
N LYS A 92 4.42 -23.55 6.40
CA LYS A 92 4.75 -24.10 7.70
C LYS A 92 5.14 -23.00 8.68
N TYR A 93 4.63 -23.09 9.89
CA TYR A 93 5.02 -22.24 11.00
C TYR A 93 6.50 -22.46 11.35
N LEU A 94 7.22 -21.36 11.55
CA LEU A 94 8.64 -21.40 11.88
C LEU A 94 8.89 -20.93 13.32
N TRP A 95 8.52 -19.69 13.63
CA TRP A 95 8.61 -19.08 14.95
C TRP A 95 7.76 -17.82 15.04
N LYS A 96 7.64 -17.31 16.26
CA LYS A 96 7.07 -15.99 16.53
C LYS A 96 7.84 -15.26 17.59
N PHE A 97 7.69 -13.96 17.65
CA PHE A 97 8.09 -13.17 18.80
C PHE A 97 7.10 -12.05 19.11
N ASN A 98 7.14 -11.62 20.38
CA ASN A 98 6.47 -10.43 20.88
C ASN A 98 7.35 -9.83 21.98
N ARG A 99 7.67 -8.55 21.87
CA ARG A 99 8.49 -7.82 22.83
C ARG A 99 7.72 -6.65 23.45
N THR A 100 6.41 -6.82 23.63
CA THR A 100 5.60 -5.83 24.33
C THR A 100 5.95 -5.85 25.82
N GLY A 101 6.34 -4.70 26.36
CA GLY A 101 6.73 -4.58 27.76
C GLY A 101 7.17 -3.16 28.12
N ASN A 102 7.83 -3.02 29.29
CA ASN A 102 8.20 -1.72 29.85
C ASN A 102 9.72 -1.56 30.06
N SER A 103 10.54 -2.51 29.65
CA SER A 103 12.00 -2.37 29.72
C SER A 103 12.53 -1.46 28.60
N SER A 104 13.80 -1.10 28.68
CA SER A 104 14.47 -0.26 27.67
C SER A 104 14.54 -0.91 26.29
N GLU A 105 14.45 -2.24 26.22
CA GLU A 105 14.54 -3.04 25.01
C GLU A 105 13.16 -3.55 24.54
N GLU A 106 12.07 -3.13 25.20
CA GLU A 106 10.71 -3.53 24.91
C GLU A 106 9.87 -2.34 24.44
N TYR A 107 8.97 -2.59 23.51
CA TYR A 107 8.03 -1.56 23.08
C TYR A 107 6.76 -1.58 23.94
N PRO A 108 6.30 -0.41 24.41
CA PRO A 108 5.14 -0.34 25.32
C PRO A 108 3.80 -0.66 24.61
N MET A 109 3.77 -0.54 23.29
CA MET A 109 2.59 -0.77 22.48
C MET A 109 2.98 -1.20 21.08
N PHE A 110 2.36 -2.26 20.59
CA PHE A 110 2.57 -2.78 19.24
C PHE A 110 1.61 -2.14 18.23
N ASN A 111 2.00 -1.05 17.59
CA ASN A 111 1.15 -0.36 16.63
C ASN A 111 1.45 -0.76 15.18
N TYR A 112 2.63 -0.44 14.70
CA TYR A 112 2.99 -0.57 13.29
C TYR A 112 4.30 -1.30 13.13
N LEU A 113 4.35 -2.18 12.13
CA LEU A 113 5.51 -3.00 11.78
C LEU A 113 5.93 -2.70 10.34
N ALA A 114 7.22 -2.44 10.14
CA ALA A 114 7.87 -2.52 8.84
C ALA A 114 8.91 -3.65 8.88
N VAL A 115 8.90 -4.52 7.88
CA VAL A 115 9.82 -5.66 7.77
C VAL A 115 10.82 -5.37 6.68
N ASP A 116 12.10 -5.30 7.02
CA ASP A 116 13.19 -5.19 6.06
C ASP A 116 13.79 -6.57 5.79
N PHE A 117 13.40 -7.15 4.66
CA PHE A 117 13.88 -8.47 4.26
C PHE A 117 15.34 -8.50 3.79
N ARG A 118 15.95 -7.35 3.50
CA ARG A 118 17.36 -7.24 3.08
C ARG A 118 18.32 -7.33 4.24
N SER A 119 17.94 -6.73 5.37
CA SER A 119 18.76 -6.71 6.59
C SER A 119 18.27 -7.65 7.70
N GLU A 120 17.18 -8.39 7.43
CA GLU A 120 16.50 -9.28 8.40
C GLU A 120 16.15 -8.55 9.70
N GLU A 121 15.56 -7.35 9.54
CA GLU A 121 15.17 -6.48 10.65
C GLU A 121 13.66 -6.21 10.66
N CYS A 122 13.10 -6.19 11.87
CA CYS A 122 11.75 -5.75 12.16
C CYS A 122 11.79 -4.38 12.84
N TYR A 123 11.16 -3.40 12.23
CA TYR A 123 11.04 -2.02 12.74
C TYR A 123 9.64 -1.82 13.33
N ILE A 124 9.56 -1.63 14.63
CA ILE A 124 8.30 -1.48 15.36
C ILE A 124 8.17 -0.04 15.82
N TYR A 125 7.23 0.68 15.22
CA TYR A 125 6.92 2.04 15.62
C TYR A 125 5.87 2.05 16.73
N THR A 126 6.14 2.84 17.76
CA THR A 126 5.18 3.20 18.80
C THR A 126 5.01 4.72 18.86
N PRO A 127 3.76 5.24 18.93
CA PRO A 127 3.52 6.68 19.10
C PRO A 127 3.92 7.17 20.49
N ILE A 128 4.12 6.27 21.45
CA ILE A 128 4.59 6.62 22.79
C ILE A 128 6.07 7.02 22.71
N GLY A 129 6.31 8.33 22.80
CA GLY A 129 7.64 8.92 22.63
C GLY A 129 8.15 8.94 21.19
N ASN A 130 7.31 8.64 20.19
CA ASN A 130 7.69 8.56 18.78
C ASN A 130 8.97 7.74 18.56
N LYS A 131 8.95 6.48 19.00
CA LYS A 131 10.11 5.61 18.94
C LYS A 131 9.94 4.50 17.92
N VAL A 132 11.06 4.08 17.36
CA VAL A 132 11.18 2.86 16.53
C VAL A 132 12.14 1.91 17.20
N TYR A 133 11.63 0.74 17.57
CA TYR A 133 12.41 -0.37 18.11
C TYR A 133 12.79 -1.31 16.98
N VAL A 134 14.02 -1.75 16.95
CA VAL A 134 14.55 -2.61 15.89
C VAL A 134 15.00 -3.94 16.49
N TYR A 135 14.49 -5.02 15.92
CA TYR A 135 14.79 -6.39 16.31
C TYR A 135 15.27 -7.20 15.11
N THR A 136 15.98 -8.29 15.40
CA THR A 136 16.19 -9.37 14.43
C THR A 136 14.86 -10.08 14.15
N TYR A 137 14.82 -10.96 13.16
CA TYR A 137 13.67 -11.83 12.89
C TYR A 137 13.32 -12.78 14.05
N HIS A 138 14.30 -13.10 14.92
CA HIS A 138 14.09 -13.90 16.11
C HIS A 138 13.68 -13.09 17.35
N GLY A 139 13.52 -11.76 17.18
CA GLY A 139 13.11 -10.89 18.27
C GLY A 139 14.24 -10.46 19.19
N ASP A 140 15.52 -10.61 18.79
CA ASP A 140 16.65 -10.08 19.53
C ASP A 140 16.71 -8.57 19.33
N PHE A 141 16.80 -7.82 20.43
CA PHE A 141 16.89 -6.38 20.37
C PHE A 141 18.20 -5.92 19.73
N LYS A 142 18.11 -5.01 18.77
CA LYS A 142 19.27 -4.41 18.10
C LYS A 142 19.52 -2.97 18.56
N ARG A 143 18.48 -2.14 18.48
CA ARG A 143 18.55 -0.71 18.82
C ARG A 143 17.15 -0.10 18.94
N VAL A 144 17.11 1.08 19.51
CA VAL A 144 15.93 1.95 19.48
C VAL A 144 16.38 3.36 19.13
N PHE A 145 15.59 4.06 18.36
CA PHE A 145 15.79 5.48 18.08
C PHE A 145 14.48 6.25 18.21
N ALA A 146 14.56 7.47 18.68
CA ALA A 146 13.43 8.39 18.70
C ALA A 146 13.39 9.18 17.38
N LEU A 147 12.19 9.41 16.86
CA LEU A 147 12.02 10.33 15.76
C LEU A 147 12.15 11.76 16.26
N GLU A 148 13.00 12.55 15.64
CA GLU A 148 13.20 13.97 15.99
C GLU A 148 12.06 14.81 15.39
N VAL A 149 10.90 14.75 16.04
CA VAL A 149 9.65 15.37 15.57
C VAL A 149 8.89 16.05 16.71
N GLY A 150 7.95 16.93 16.37
CA GLY A 150 7.08 17.58 17.35
C GLY A 150 6.18 16.59 18.09
N LYS A 151 5.69 16.99 19.28
CA LYS A 151 4.87 16.15 20.16
C LYS A 151 3.57 15.66 19.52
N GLU A 152 3.03 16.39 18.57
CA GLU A 152 1.78 16.07 17.87
C GLU A 152 1.99 15.15 16.65
N PHE A 153 3.24 14.85 16.32
CA PHE A 153 3.55 13.94 15.21
C PHE A 153 3.15 12.50 15.56
N ARG A 154 2.42 11.85 14.66
CA ARG A 154 2.02 10.45 14.80
C ARG A 154 1.95 9.80 13.42
N LEU A 155 2.74 8.78 13.21
CA LEU A 155 2.62 7.97 12.01
C LEU A 155 1.36 7.11 12.09
N SER A 156 0.60 7.09 11.02
CA SER A 156 -0.52 6.18 10.79
C SER A 156 -0.12 4.97 9.93
N ILE A 157 0.98 5.09 9.21
CA ILE A 157 1.57 4.05 8.36
C ILE A 157 3.07 4.19 8.44
N ILE A 158 3.78 3.07 8.51
CA ILE A 158 5.22 2.98 8.32
C ILE A 158 5.54 1.70 7.53
N ASN A 159 6.35 1.84 6.50
CA ASN A 159 6.78 0.73 5.65
C ASN A 159 8.29 0.76 5.46
N ASP A 160 8.83 -0.41 5.16
CA ASP A 160 10.17 -0.49 4.59
C ASP A 160 10.16 0.08 3.18
N TYR A 161 11.09 0.96 2.85
CA TYR A 161 11.16 1.60 1.54
C TYR A 161 12.39 1.16 0.75
N ASN A 162 13.57 1.29 1.35
CA ASN A 162 14.82 0.84 0.74
C ASN A 162 15.87 0.53 1.83
N GLN A 163 17.11 0.32 1.42
CA GLN A 163 18.18 -0.03 2.35
C GLN A 163 18.37 1.01 3.48
N ASP A 164 18.20 2.29 3.18
CA ASP A 164 18.55 3.39 4.09
C ASP A 164 17.34 3.99 4.80
N PHE A 165 16.13 3.85 4.25
CA PHE A 165 14.95 4.56 4.72
C PHE A 165 13.72 3.66 4.88
N LEU A 166 12.94 4.00 5.90
CA LEU A 166 11.53 3.71 5.99
C LEU A 166 10.75 4.87 5.37
N ILE A 167 9.51 4.61 4.92
CA ILE A 167 8.57 5.63 4.47
C ILE A 167 7.34 5.63 5.38
N GLY A 168 6.85 6.81 5.74
CA GLY A 168 5.73 6.93 6.66
C GLY A 168 4.76 8.02 6.27
N TYR A 169 3.52 7.87 6.76
CA TYR A 169 2.43 8.83 6.61
C TYR A 169 1.97 9.32 7.98
N ASN A 170 1.91 10.64 8.16
CA ASN A 170 1.39 11.30 9.35
C ASN A 170 -0.06 11.73 9.14
N GLY A 171 -1.00 10.78 9.17
CA GLY A 171 -2.43 11.07 9.02
C GLY A 171 -3.07 11.66 10.28
N PHE A 172 -2.44 11.49 11.44
CA PHE A 172 -3.03 11.87 12.71
C PHE A 172 -3.01 13.40 12.98
N SER A 173 -1.97 14.08 12.51
CA SER A 173 -1.84 15.54 12.68
C SER A 173 -2.95 16.32 11.98
N TYR A 174 -3.47 15.79 10.87
CA TYR A 174 -4.61 16.38 10.16
C TYR A 174 -5.92 16.39 10.94
N ARG A 175 -6.08 15.48 11.90
CA ARG A 175 -7.30 15.35 12.68
C ARG A 175 -7.44 16.43 13.76
N LYS A 176 -6.32 16.86 14.32
CA LYS A 176 -6.31 17.75 15.49
C LYS A 176 -6.23 19.22 15.15
N ASP A 177 -5.51 19.56 14.10
CA ASP A 177 -5.27 20.97 13.75
C ASP A 177 -5.33 21.18 12.23
N PRO A 178 -6.49 21.63 11.72
CA PRO A 178 -6.63 21.99 10.31
C PRO A 178 -5.73 23.15 9.87
N THR A 179 -5.08 23.86 10.79
CA THR A 179 -4.15 24.96 10.46
C THR A 179 -2.74 24.44 10.12
N LEU A 180 -2.45 23.16 10.40
CA LEU A 180 -1.22 22.49 9.94
C LEU A 180 -1.23 22.16 8.42
N LEU A 181 -2.06 22.85 7.67
CA LEU A 181 -2.40 22.65 6.26
C LEU A 181 -1.25 22.79 5.27
N ASP A 182 -0.15 23.41 5.66
CA ASP A 182 1.07 23.47 4.85
C ASP A 182 2.05 22.34 5.17
N SER A 183 1.60 21.34 5.90
CA SER A 183 2.46 20.25 6.30
C SER A 183 2.61 19.22 5.18
N HIS A 184 3.80 18.70 5.09
CA HIS A 184 4.10 17.52 4.28
C HIS A 184 3.66 16.28 5.07
N PRO A 185 2.65 15.50 4.63
CA PRO A 185 2.18 14.34 5.41
C PRO A 185 3.03 13.08 5.24
N TYR A 186 3.87 13.04 4.23
CA TYR A 186 4.70 11.88 3.87
C TYR A 186 6.16 12.14 4.18
N TYR A 187 6.82 11.16 4.77
CA TYR A 187 8.17 11.30 5.28
C TYR A 187 9.04 10.11 4.95
N LEU A 188 10.31 10.37 4.68
CA LEU A 188 11.37 9.39 4.76
C LEU A 188 12.00 9.43 6.15
N ILE A 189 12.26 8.25 6.70
CA ILE A 189 12.78 8.06 8.05
C ILE A 189 14.05 7.25 7.94
N SER A 190 15.17 7.83 8.32
CA SER A 190 16.47 7.15 8.29
C SER A 190 16.48 5.94 9.24
N LYS A 191 16.82 4.76 8.73
CA LYS A 191 16.97 3.54 9.51
C LYS A 191 18.16 3.59 10.46
N LYS A 192 19.11 4.47 10.18
CA LYS A 192 20.35 4.62 10.96
C LYS A 192 20.11 5.35 12.27
N ASP A 193 19.41 6.47 12.24
CA ASP A 193 19.32 7.42 13.34
C ASP A 193 17.92 7.99 13.59
N GLY A 194 16.93 7.62 12.78
CA GLY A 194 15.55 8.08 12.93
C GLY A 194 15.31 9.51 12.45
N LYS A 195 16.27 10.13 11.74
CA LYS A 195 16.09 11.44 11.14
C LYS A 195 14.91 11.41 10.18
N VAL A 196 13.98 12.34 10.36
CA VAL A 196 12.75 12.46 9.57
C VAL A 196 12.90 13.57 8.54
N SER A 197 12.66 13.24 7.28
CA SER A 197 12.74 14.16 6.15
C SER A 197 11.41 14.17 5.39
N PRO A 198 10.74 15.32 5.23
CA PRO A 198 9.49 15.38 4.49
C PRO A 198 9.71 15.14 3.00
N LEU A 199 8.78 14.43 2.36
CA LEU A 199 8.69 14.41 0.91
C LEU A 199 8.16 15.76 0.41
N PRO A 200 8.55 16.23 -0.79
CA PRO A 200 8.12 17.52 -1.33
C PRO A 200 6.68 17.48 -1.87
N LEU A 201 5.76 16.98 -1.06
CA LEU A 201 4.34 16.88 -1.35
C LEU A 201 3.55 17.62 -0.26
N THR A 202 2.92 18.72 -0.65
CA THR A 202 2.12 19.53 0.27
C THR A 202 0.64 19.30 0.03
N VAL A 203 -0.11 19.02 1.07
CA VAL A 203 -1.57 18.92 1.05
C VAL A 203 -2.16 20.19 1.65
N LYS A 204 -2.84 21.01 0.83
CA LYS A 204 -3.37 22.33 1.22
C LYS A 204 -4.76 22.29 1.86
N ARG A 205 -5.53 21.22 1.62
CA ARG A 205 -6.90 21.08 2.11
C ARG A 205 -7.17 19.63 2.48
N PRO A 206 -6.93 19.22 3.73
CA PRO A 206 -7.29 17.88 4.14
C PRO A 206 -8.80 17.68 4.09
N ILE A 207 -9.23 16.49 3.70
CA ILE A 207 -10.63 16.10 3.75
C ILE A 207 -10.94 15.71 5.19
N ASN A 208 -11.40 16.70 6.00
CA ASN A 208 -11.84 16.49 7.38
C ASN A 208 -13.38 16.48 7.43
N LYS A 209 -14.04 15.55 6.76
CA LYS A 209 -15.45 15.30 7.04
C LYS A 209 -15.56 14.33 8.21
N LYS A 210 -16.12 14.79 9.33
CA LYS A 210 -16.56 13.91 10.40
C LYS A 210 -17.72 13.09 9.86
N VAL A 211 -17.54 11.83 9.74
CA VAL A 211 -18.57 10.88 9.35
C VAL A 211 -19.30 10.49 10.64
N LYS A 212 -20.60 10.60 10.74
CA LYS A 212 -21.37 10.14 11.92
C LYS A 212 -21.55 8.64 11.82
N PRO A 213 -21.30 7.86 12.88
CA PRO A 213 -21.60 6.45 12.88
C PRO A 213 -23.10 6.25 12.75
N THR A 214 -23.52 5.44 11.79
CA THR A 214 -24.90 4.92 11.72
C THR A 214 -24.94 3.56 12.39
N GLY A 215 -25.17 3.54 13.69
CA GLY A 215 -25.35 2.32 14.47
C GLY A 215 -25.56 2.66 15.93
N ASP A 216 -26.46 1.94 16.60
CA ASP A 216 -26.83 2.13 18.01
C ASP A 216 -25.69 1.88 19.02
N ASP A 217 -24.55 1.45 18.58
CA ASP A 217 -23.42 0.98 19.39
C ASP A 217 -22.29 2.00 19.58
N GLY A 218 -22.45 3.22 19.12
CA GLY A 218 -21.72 4.40 19.62
C GLY A 218 -20.18 4.43 19.50
N TYR A 219 -19.51 3.50 18.81
CA TYR A 219 -18.06 3.29 18.98
C TYR A 219 -17.16 3.38 17.75
N MET A 220 -17.62 3.77 16.58
CA MET A 220 -16.71 4.13 15.50
C MET A 220 -16.78 5.63 15.19
N ASP A 221 -15.78 6.37 15.66
CA ASP A 221 -15.52 7.69 15.13
C ASP A 221 -15.11 7.54 13.65
N SER A 222 -15.96 7.95 12.78
CA SER A 222 -15.82 7.87 11.33
C SER A 222 -14.60 8.64 10.78
N SER A 223 -14.04 9.57 11.54
CA SER A 223 -12.73 10.12 11.26
C SER A 223 -11.64 9.04 11.29
N MET A 224 -11.81 7.95 12.07
CA MET A 224 -10.93 6.80 12.04
C MET A 224 -11.00 6.03 10.71
N ILE A 225 -12.18 5.83 10.15
CA ILE A 225 -12.34 5.05 8.91
C ILE A 225 -11.58 5.71 7.75
N ILE A 226 -11.72 7.02 7.57
CA ILE A 226 -11.04 7.75 6.49
C ILE A 226 -9.51 7.76 6.66
N CYS A 227 -9.02 7.74 7.89
CA CYS A 227 -7.59 7.78 8.18
C CYS A 227 -6.93 6.40 8.20
N GLU A 228 -7.70 5.33 8.30
CA GLU A 228 -7.23 3.95 8.17
C GLU A 228 -7.22 3.49 6.71
N MET A 229 -7.82 4.27 5.81
CA MET A 229 -7.76 4.00 4.38
C MET A 229 -6.34 4.22 3.88
N ILE A 230 -5.87 3.26 3.11
CA ILE A 230 -4.49 3.20 2.66
C ILE A 230 -4.27 4.21 1.54
N ASN A 231 -3.37 5.13 1.75
CA ASN A 231 -2.96 6.12 0.76
C ASN A 231 -1.45 6.08 0.45
N LEU A 232 -0.76 5.11 1.03
CA LEU A 232 0.66 4.86 0.85
C LEU A 232 0.89 3.35 0.72
N LEU A 233 1.23 2.92 -0.47
CA LEU A 233 1.60 1.53 -0.77
C LEU A 233 3.07 1.48 -1.14
N VAL A 234 3.76 0.42 -0.74
CA VAL A 234 5.17 0.21 -1.11
C VAL A 234 5.31 -1.11 -1.83
N ASN A 235 6.01 -1.08 -2.94
CA ASN A 235 6.35 -2.22 -3.76
C ASN A 235 7.84 -2.19 -4.06
N GLU A 236 8.62 -2.97 -3.34
CA GLU A 236 10.09 -2.91 -3.33
C GLU A 236 10.60 -1.48 -3.04
N ASN A 237 11.30 -0.84 -3.99
CA ASN A 237 11.89 0.50 -3.84
C ASN A 237 11.01 1.61 -4.43
N GLU A 238 9.78 1.32 -4.81
CA GLU A 238 8.80 2.29 -5.30
C GLU A 238 7.66 2.41 -4.28
N ALA A 239 7.26 3.64 -3.98
CA ALA A 239 6.07 3.90 -3.18
C ALA A 239 5.02 4.63 -4.02
N PHE A 240 3.75 4.23 -3.86
CA PHE A 240 2.60 4.92 -4.42
C PHE A 240 1.95 5.79 -3.36
N ILE A 241 1.59 7.01 -3.74
CA ILE A 241 0.87 7.98 -2.90
C ILE A 241 -0.40 8.42 -3.62
N GLY A 242 -1.55 8.08 -3.01
CA GLY A 242 -2.87 8.50 -3.44
C GLY A 242 -3.59 9.24 -2.31
N ASP A 243 -3.14 10.46 -1.98
CA ASP A 243 -3.75 11.23 -0.90
C ASP A 243 -5.16 11.68 -1.27
N PHE A 244 -6.12 11.48 -0.36
CA PHE A 244 -7.53 11.80 -0.59
C PHE A 244 -7.81 13.29 -0.81
N ALA A 245 -6.88 14.14 -0.48
CA ALA A 245 -6.99 15.58 -0.70
C ALA A 245 -6.31 16.06 -1.98
N LEU A 246 -5.83 15.14 -2.82
CA LEU A 246 -5.15 15.43 -4.06
C LEU A 246 -5.83 14.71 -5.23
N ASP A 247 -5.97 15.43 -6.34
CA ASP A 247 -6.44 14.82 -7.59
C ASP A 247 -5.31 14.04 -8.29
N THR A 248 -4.06 14.42 -8.05
CA THR A 248 -2.90 13.81 -8.68
C THR A 248 -2.37 12.66 -7.83
N LEU A 249 -2.13 11.54 -8.49
CA LEU A 249 -1.52 10.34 -7.92
C LEU A 249 -0.02 10.36 -8.22
N TYR A 250 0.77 9.94 -7.25
CA TYR A 250 2.23 10.01 -7.35
C TYR A 250 2.88 8.66 -7.09
N THR A 251 4.06 8.47 -7.66
CA THR A 251 5.02 7.48 -7.18
C THR A 251 6.28 8.17 -6.65
N VAL A 252 6.94 7.49 -5.72
CA VAL A 252 8.24 7.88 -5.17
C VAL A 252 9.22 6.78 -5.48
N GLN A 253 10.22 7.10 -6.29
CA GLN A 253 11.33 6.22 -6.60
C GLN A 253 12.62 7.04 -6.57
N ASP A 254 13.68 6.49 -5.99
CA ASP A 254 14.97 7.19 -5.83
C ASP A 254 14.81 8.62 -5.27
N TYR A 255 13.96 8.75 -4.24
CA TYR A 255 13.61 10.02 -3.57
C TYR A 255 12.89 11.05 -4.45
N LYS A 256 12.58 10.69 -5.69
CA LYS A 256 11.89 11.56 -6.63
C LYS A 256 10.39 11.28 -6.64
N LEU A 257 9.63 12.33 -6.37
CA LEU A 257 8.17 12.33 -6.51
C LEU A 257 7.80 12.55 -7.99
N THR A 258 7.06 11.61 -8.56
CA THR A 258 6.65 11.66 -9.98
C THR A 258 5.13 11.51 -10.07
N PRO A 259 4.42 12.46 -10.72
CA PRO A 259 2.99 12.30 -10.98
C PRO A 259 2.77 11.19 -12.02
N VAL A 260 1.80 10.31 -11.77
CA VAL A 260 1.55 9.13 -12.63
C VAL A 260 0.15 9.09 -13.21
N ALA A 261 -0.83 9.71 -12.57
CA ALA A 261 -2.21 9.83 -13.06
C ALA A 261 -2.93 10.97 -12.36
N VAL A 262 -4.10 11.33 -12.89
CA VAL A 262 -5.00 12.31 -12.27
C VAL A 262 -6.39 11.67 -12.17
N GLN A 263 -7.02 11.75 -10.99
CA GLN A 263 -8.42 11.37 -10.85
C GLN A 263 -9.37 12.44 -11.38
N SER A 264 -10.52 12.01 -11.88
CA SER A 264 -11.63 12.86 -12.29
C SER A 264 -12.93 12.26 -11.77
N PRO A 265 -13.91 13.06 -11.32
CA PRO A 265 -13.83 14.50 -11.08
C PRO A 265 -12.82 14.86 -9.99
N SER A 266 -12.49 16.16 -9.89
CA SER A 266 -11.69 16.65 -8.77
C SER A 266 -12.35 16.34 -7.44
N VAL A 267 -11.53 15.95 -6.45
CA VAL A 267 -12.00 15.66 -5.08
C VAL A 267 -12.87 16.78 -4.50
N PHE A 268 -12.58 18.03 -4.88
CA PHE A 268 -13.29 19.22 -4.38
C PHE A 268 -14.39 19.74 -5.30
N SER A 269 -14.78 19.00 -6.35
CA SER A 269 -15.74 19.47 -7.37
C SER A 269 -17.20 19.37 -6.96
N GLY A 270 -17.54 18.65 -5.89
CA GLY A 270 -18.90 18.45 -5.43
C GLY A 270 -19.05 18.56 -3.92
N ASP A 271 -20.30 18.50 -3.45
CA ASP A 271 -20.61 18.53 -2.01
C ASP A 271 -20.11 17.28 -1.28
N ILE A 272 -20.13 16.14 -1.98
CA ILE A 272 -19.62 14.86 -1.48
C ILE A 272 -18.36 14.53 -2.25
N PRO A 273 -17.18 14.52 -1.59
CA PRO A 273 -15.93 14.16 -2.25
C PRO A 273 -15.98 12.72 -2.78
N LEU A 274 -15.47 12.54 -4.00
CA LEU A 274 -15.23 11.23 -4.59
C LEU A 274 -13.73 11.00 -4.57
N VAL A 275 -13.28 9.96 -3.86
CA VAL A 275 -11.86 9.68 -3.64
C VAL A 275 -11.50 8.29 -4.12
N LEU A 276 -10.22 8.15 -4.50
CA LEU A 276 -9.61 6.87 -4.84
C LEU A 276 -8.89 6.34 -3.60
N SER A 277 -9.26 5.12 -3.15
CA SER A 277 -8.55 4.39 -2.09
C SER A 277 -7.86 3.18 -2.69
N ALA A 278 -6.56 3.27 -2.90
CA ALA A 278 -5.77 2.19 -3.48
C ALA A 278 -5.42 1.14 -2.41
N ASP A 279 -5.48 -0.14 -2.80
CA ASP A 279 -5.05 -1.26 -1.98
C ASP A 279 -4.23 -2.32 -2.74
N LEU A 280 -4.11 -2.17 -4.05
CA LEU A 280 -3.23 -2.98 -4.90
C LEU A 280 -2.31 -2.06 -5.73
N PHE A 281 -1.01 -2.29 -5.65
CA PHE A 281 -0.01 -1.56 -6.43
C PHE A 281 1.03 -2.52 -6.99
N THR A 282 0.92 -2.84 -8.27
CA THR A 282 1.83 -3.71 -9.02
C THR A 282 2.40 -3.02 -10.25
N ASP A 283 3.32 -3.65 -10.96
CA ASP A 283 3.84 -3.10 -12.22
C ASP A 283 2.78 -3.02 -13.31
N THR A 284 1.81 -3.94 -13.30
CA THR A 284 0.77 -4.02 -14.34
C THR A 284 -0.53 -3.38 -13.92
N TYR A 285 -0.99 -3.61 -12.69
CA TYR A 285 -2.28 -3.14 -12.21
C TYR A 285 -2.16 -2.32 -10.95
N MET A 286 -3.02 -1.31 -10.84
CA MET A 286 -3.38 -0.69 -9.59
C MET A 286 -4.87 -0.97 -9.34
N GLY A 287 -5.17 -1.52 -8.16
CA GLY A 287 -6.54 -1.76 -7.70
C GLY A 287 -6.95 -0.70 -6.68
N PHE A 288 -8.20 -0.24 -6.76
CA PHE A 288 -8.70 0.79 -5.87
C PHE A 288 -10.23 0.82 -5.78
N TYR A 289 -10.71 1.32 -4.66
CA TYR A 289 -12.12 1.67 -4.46
C TYR A 289 -12.37 3.11 -4.88
N ALA A 290 -13.45 3.35 -5.62
CA ALA A 290 -13.97 4.69 -5.89
C ALA A 290 -15.03 5.03 -4.84
N ILE A 291 -14.64 5.79 -3.81
CA ILE A 291 -15.45 5.99 -2.61
C ILE A 291 -16.06 7.38 -2.59
N LYS A 292 -17.38 7.45 -2.41
CA LYS A 292 -18.07 8.69 -2.07
C LYS A 292 -17.98 8.90 -0.56
N LEU A 293 -17.27 9.95 -0.13
CA LEU A 293 -17.13 10.26 1.29
C LEU A 293 -18.40 10.94 1.83
N ASP A 294 -19.49 10.21 1.83
CA ASP A 294 -20.76 10.66 2.42
C ASP A 294 -20.70 10.49 3.93
N ALA A 295 -20.74 11.61 4.63
CA ALA A 295 -20.64 11.65 6.09
C ALA A 295 -21.79 10.95 6.81
N ASP A 296 -22.99 10.98 6.22
CA ASP A 296 -24.18 10.40 6.81
C ASP A 296 -24.33 8.91 6.52
N ASN A 297 -23.60 8.39 5.50
CA ASN A 297 -23.66 7.00 5.03
C ASN A 297 -22.27 6.39 4.82
N ALA A 298 -21.30 6.71 5.65
CA ALA A 298 -19.90 6.33 5.40
C ALA A 298 -19.66 4.84 5.26
N TRP A 299 -20.25 4.05 6.14
CA TRP A 299 -20.10 2.59 6.08
C TRP A 299 -20.62 2.03 4.74
N LYS A 300 -21.83 2.46 4.35
CA LYS A 300 -22.43 2.07 3.08
C LYS A 300 -21.58 2.53 1.90
N SER A 301 -21.06 3.75 1.96
CA SER A 301 -20.19 4.32 0.93
C SER A 301 -18.91 3.51 0.70
N ILE A 302 -18.37 2.91 1.74
CA ILE A 302 -17.17 2.06 1.67
C ILE A 302 -17.53 0.66 1.20
N THR A 303 -18.56 0.04 1.79
CA THR A 303 -18.92 -1.35 1.50
C THR A 303 -19.52 -1.56 0.12
N GLU A 304 -20.16 -0.55 -0.44
CA GLU A 304 -20.76 -0.58 -1.79
C GLU A 304 -19.90 0.12 -2.85
N ALA A 305 -18.72 0.63 -2.49
CA ALA A 305 -17.83 1.29 -3.43
C ALA A 305 -17.37 0.31 -4.54
N PRO A 306 -17.45 0.71 -5.81
CA PRO A 306 -16.93 -0.12 -6.88
C PRO A 306 -15.42 -0.29 -6.76
N TYR A 307 -14.96 -1.52 -6.93
CA TYR A 307 -13.54 -1.82 -7.03
C TYR A 307 -13.11 -1.80 -8.49
N LEU A 308 -12.10 -1.01 -8.79
CA LEU A 308 -11.62 -0.76 -10.14
C LEU A 308 -10.15 -1.19 -10.27
N TYR A 309 -9.80 -1.66 -11.46
CA TYR A 309 -8.45 -2.00 -11.86
C TYR A 309 -7.97 -1.04 -12.94
N TRP A 310 -6.94 -0.28 -12.66
CA TRP A 310 -6.25 0.52 -13.65
C TRP A 310 -5.04 -0.25 -14.19
N ASN A 311 -5.06 -0.57 -15.48
CA ASN A 311 -3.90 -1.13 -16.15
C ASN A 311 -2.88 -0.01 -16.40
N ARG A 312 -1.77 -0.05 -15.71
CA ARG A 312 -0.72 0.98 -15.75
C ARG A 312 0.01 1.04 -17.10
N LYS A 313 -0.03 -0.06 -17.90
CA LYS A 313 0.63 -0.16 -19.21
C LYS A 313 -0.26 0.41 -20.32
N THR A 314 -1.56 0.15 -20.29
CA THR A 314 -2.51 0.60 -21.33
C THR A 314 -3.23 1.87 -20.96
N GLY A 315 -3.29 2.23 -19.67
CA GLY A 315 -4.07 3.34 -19.14
C GLY A 315 -5.57 3.04 -19.00
N GLU A 316 -6.00 1.82 -19.31
CA GLU A 316 -7.40 1.43 -19.24
C GLU A 316 -7.85 1.14 -17.81
N VAL A 317 -9.11 1.50 -17.52
CA VAL A 317 -9.75 1.21 -16.23
C VAL A 317 -10.88 0.23 -16.44
N HIS A 318 -10.90 -0.84 -15.68
CA HIS A 318 -11.88 -1.91 -15.71
C HIS A 318 -12.52 -2.10 -14.33
N ARG A 319 -13.77 -2.57 -14.32
CA ARG A 319 -14.45 -3.06 -13.14
C ARG A 319 -14.58 -4.58 -13.24
N TYR A 320 -13.58 -5.29 -12.71
CA TYR A 320 -13.60 -6.75 -12.70
C TYR A 320 -14.32 -7.27 -11.46
N GLU A 321 -15.24 -8.20 -11.68
CA GLU A 321 -15.69 -9.15 -10.66
C GLU A 321 -14.81 -10.38 -10.78
N LEU A 322 -13.70 -10.38 -10.04
CA LEU A 322 -12.76 -11.50 -10.08
C LEU A 322 -13.35 -12.71 -9.35
N TYR A 323 -13.31 -13.85 -9.99
CA TYR A 323 -13.63 -15.14 -9.38
C TYR A 323 -12.50 -16.14 -9.62
N ASP A 324 -12.45 -17.16 -8.79
CA ASP A 324 -11.53 -18.27 -8.92
C ASP A 324 -12.29 -19.48 -9.43
N SER A 325 -11.91 -20.04 -10.58
CA SER A 325 -12.55 -21.22 -11.15
C SER A 325 -12.45 -22.46 -10.27
N ASN A 326 -11.53 -22.49 -9.31
CA ASN A 326 -11.45 -23.58 -8.33
C ASN A 326 -12.56 -23.52 -7.28
N ILE A 327 -13.36 -22.42 -7.23
CA ILE A 327 -14.52 -22.22 -6.36
C ILE A 327 -15.77 -22.15 -7.23
N LEU A 328 -16.53 -23.25 -7.33
CA LEU A 328 -17.65 -23.38 -8.26
C LEU A 328 -18.85 -22.44 -7.97
N THR A 329 -18.91 -21.84 -6.79
CA THR A 329 -19.90 -20.82 -6.44
C THR A 329 -19.58 -19.44 -7.00
N GLU A 330 -18.54 -19.30 -7.78
CA GLU A 330 -18.08 -18.03 -8.38
C GLU A 330 -17.98 -16.90 -7.35
N LYS A 331 -17.51 -17.21 -6.14
CA LYS A 331 -17.31 -16.20 -5.12
C LYS A 331 -16.34 -15.12 -5.63
N VAL A 332 -16.82 -13.89 -5.69
CA VAL A 332 -16.00 -12.74 -6.05
C VAL A 332 -15.07 -12.41 -4.90
N TYR A 333 -13.79 -12.22 -5.21
CA TYR A 333 -12.82 -11.68 -4.27
C TYR A 333 -11.85 -10.73 -4.97
N ASN A 334 -11.47 -9.69 -4.25
CA ASN A 334 -10.44 -8.79 -4.72
C ASN A 334 -9.12 -9.16 -4.01
N PRO A 335 -8.03 -9.39 -4.74
CA PRO A 335 -6.71 -9.51 -4.13
C PRO A 335 -6.28 -8.14 -3.64
N TRP A 336 -6.50 -7.90 -2.36
CA TRP A 336 -6.07 -6.68 -1.71
C TRP A 336 -4.69 -6.87 -1.10
N MET A 337 -3.93 -5.82 -1.16
CA MET A 337 -2.64 -5.75 -0.49
C MET A 337 -2.74 -4.80 0.67
N HIS A 338 -2.85 -5.35 1.84
CA HIS A 338 -2.50 -4.57 3.00
C HIS A 338 -0.98 -4.47 3.08
N ASN A 339 -0.43 -3.37 2.53
CA ASN A 339 0.89 -2.86 2.86
C ASN A 339 1.97 -3.90 3.05
N THR A 340 2.33 -4.55 2.00
CA THR A 340 3.24 -5.65 2.13
C THR A 340 4.40 -5.39 1.22
N ASN A 341 5.60 -5.52 1.72
CA ASN A 341 6.78 -5.68 0.90
C ASN A 341 6.66 -7.00 0.13
N LEU A 342 5.71 -7.06 -0.79
CA LEU A 342 5.61 -8.13 -1.74
C LEU A 342 6.54 -7.83 -2.91
N ASN A 343 7.08 -8.88 -3.52
CA ASN A 343 7.68 -8.74 -4.83
C ASN A 343 6.71 -8.04 -5.79
N ARG A 344 7.25 -7.29 -6.74
CA ARG A 344 6.49 -6.67 -7.83
C ARG A 344 5.50 -7.65 -8.43
N ASN A 345 4.33 -7.15 -8.77
CA ASN A 345 3.23 -7.87 -9.39
C ASN A 345 2.44 -8.86 -8.52
N TYR A 346 2.63 -8.89 -7.21
CA TYR A 346 1.80 -9.74 -6.36
C TYR A 346 0.66 -8.96 -5.71
N GLY A 347 -0.52 -9.59 -5.70
CA GLY A 347 -1.63 -9.28 -4.81
C GLY A 347 -1.88 -10.47 -3.89
N VAL A 348 -2.45 -10.20 -2.71
CA VAL A 348 -2.75 -11.24 -1.72
C VAL A 348 -4.20 -11.13 -1.29
N THR A 349 -4.87 -12.26 -1.17
CA THR A 349 -6.15 -12.36 -0.46
C THR A 349 -6.13 -13.59 0.45
N ARG A 350 -7.21 -13.79 1.19
CA ARG A 350 -7.34 -14.88 2.15
C ARG A 350 -8.63 -15.64 1.95
N LEU A 351 -8.54 -16.95 2.06
CA LEU A 351 -9.70 -17.83 2.19
C LEU A 351 -9.72 -18.40 3.60
N ARG A 352 -10.77 -18.12 4.34
CA ARG A 352 -10.94 -18.65 5.70
C ARG A 352 -11.11 -20.15 5.65
N ALA A 353 -10.58 -20.85 6.65
CA ALA A 353 -10.73 -22.30 6.78
C ALA A 353 -12.20 -22.72 6.84
N GLU A 354 -13.01 -22.05 7.66
CA GLU A 354 -14.47 -22.29 7.74
C GLU A 354 -15.11 -22.30 6.35
N PHE A 355 -14.84 -21.28 5.53
CA PHE A 355 -15.39 -21.19 4.19
C PHE A 355 -14.91 -22.34 3.30
N LEU A 356 -13.63 -22.70 3.34
CA LEU A 356 -13.06 -23.76 2.50
C LEU A 356 -13.63 -25.13 2.88
N VAL A 357 -13.75 -25.42 4.17
CA VAL A 357 -14.34 -26.68 4.67
C VAL A 357 -15.81 -26.79 4.27
N GLU A 358 -16.61 -25.73 4.47
CA GLU A 358 -18.02 -25.71 4.03
C GLU A 358 -18.16 -25.91 2.52
N GLN A 359 -17.32 -25.27 1.69
CA GLN A 359 -17.38 -25.44 0.24
C GLN A 359 -16.91 -26.82 -0.18
N TYR A 360 -15.96 -27.43 0.53
CA TYR A 360 -15.51 -28.78 0.29
C TYR A 360 -16.62 -29.81 0.58
N GLU A 361 -17.27 -29.71 1.71
CA GLU A 361 -18.39 -30.57 2.10
C GLU A 361 -19.58 -30.44 1.14
N ALA A 362 -19.84 -29.23 0.65
CA ALA A 362 -20.87 -28.97 -0.35
C ALA A 362 -20.50 -29.42 -1.78
N GLY A 363 -19.26 -29.90 -2.01
CA GLY A 363 -18.79 -30.31 -3.32
C GLY A 363 -18.50 -29.16 -4.28
N ASN A 364 -18.32 -27.94 -3.78
CA ASN A 364 -18.13 -26.72 -4.57
C ASN A 364 -16.65 -26.37 -4.83
N LEU A 365 -15.72 -27.22 -4.51
CA LEU A 365 -14.28 -27.00 -4.78
C LEU A 365 -13.74 -27.99 -5.79
N GLN A 366 -12.78 -27.51 -6.58
CA GLN A 366 -12.00 -28.34 -7.50
C GLN A 366 -10.52 -27.98 -7.46
N GLY A 367 -9.69 -28.77 -8.17
CA GLY A 367 -8.25 -28.55 -8.28
C GLY A 367 -7.55 -28.54 -6.93
N GLU A 368 -6.52 -27.69 -6.81
CA GLU A 368 -5.66 -27.60 -5.64
C GLU A 368 -6.42 -27.17 -4.36
N LEU A 369 -7.38 -26.24 -4.48
CA LEU A 369 -8.20 -25.83 -3.33
C LEU A 369 -9.00 -26.98 -2.73
N LYS A 370 -9.49 -27.93 -3.55
CA LYS A 370 -10.18 -29.11 -3.05
C LYS A 370 -9.24 -30.00 -2.24
N GLU A 371 -8.01 -30.18 -2.72
CA GLU A 371 -7.00 -31.01 -2.02
C GLU A 371 -6.57 -30.36 -0.69
N ILE A 372 -6.42 -29.05 -0.68
CA ILE A 372 -6.11 -28.29 0.53
C ILE A 372 -7.25 -28.42 1.54
N ALA A 373 -8.47 -28.06 1.14
CA ALA A 373 -9.64 -28.07 2.01
C ALA A 373 -9.98 -29.45 2.58
N SER A 374 -9.69 -30.55 1.83
CA SER A 374 -9.90 -31.92 2.31
C SER A 374 -9.06 -32.29 3.55
N LYS A 375 -8.07 -31.49 3.91
CA LYS A 375 -7.13 -31.70 5.02
C LYS A 375 -7.27 -30.65 6.11
N MET A 376 -8.21 -29.72 5.96
CA MET A 376 -8.40 -28.60 6.87
C MET A 376 -9.57 -28.85 7.82
N ASP A 377 -9.43 -28.29 9.01
CA ASP A 377 -10.52 -28.13 9.98
C ASP A 377 -11.03 -26.68 9.98
N MET A 378 -12.26 -26.43 10.46
CA MET A 378 -12.88 -25.10 10.49
C MET A 378 -12.09 -24.10 11.35
N GLU A 379 -11.34 -24.57 12.33
CA GLU A 379 -10.54 -23.75 13.25
C GLU A 379 -9.12 -23.49 12.76
N ASP A 380 -8.76 -24.00 11.57
CA ASP A 380 -7.45 -23.79 10.99
C ASP A 380 -7.22 -22.33 10.59
N ASN A 381 -5.95 -21.97 10.44
CA ASN A 381 -5.55 -20.72 9.85
C ASN A 381 -6.07 -20.62 8.40
N TYR A 382 -6.16 -19.41 7.90
CA TYR A 382 -6.59 -19.17 6.54
C TYR A 382 -5.55 -19.63 5.50
N VAL A 383 -6.01 -19.87 4.29
CA VAL A 383 -5.17 -20.05 3.11
C VAL A 383 -4.88 -18.68 2.51
N LEU A 384 -3.61 -18.34 2.34
CA LEU A 384 -3.22 -17.20 1.52
C LEU A 384 -3.36 -17.54 0.05
N VAL A 385 -3.99 -16.65 -0.70
CA VAL A 385 -4.08 -16.71 -2.14
C VAL A 385 -3.18 -15.62 -2.71
N LEU A 386 -2.11 -16.02 -3.35
CA LEU A 386 -1.16 -15.13 -3.99
C LEU A 386 -1.45 -15.03 -5.47
N CYS A 387 -1.67 -13.81 -5.94
CA CYS A 387 -1.96 -13.52 -7.33
C CYS A 387 -0.78 -12.78 -7.94
N LYS A 388 0.03 -13.45 -8.76
CA LYS A 388 1.09 -12.81 -9.53
C LYS A 388 0.53 -12.32 -10.84
N PHE A 389 0.28 -11.01 -10.94
CA PHE A 389 -0.28 -10.39 -12.14
C PHE A 389 0.69 -10.47 -13.33
N LYS A 390 0.14 -10.74 -14.52
CA LYS A 390 0.88 -10.91 -15.78
C LYS A 390 1.24 -9.59 -16.44
#